data_9099a015193663eaf1cf569b60db7e66
#
_entry.id   9099a015193663eaf1cf569b60db7e66
#
_cell.length_a   1.000
_cell.length_b   1.000
_cell.length_c   1.000
_cell.angle_alpha   90.00
_cell.angle_beta   90.00
_cell.angle_gamma   90.00
#
_symmetry.space_group_name_H-M   'P 1'
#
loop_
_entity.id
_entity.type
_entity.pdbx_description
1 polymer ?
#
loop_
_entity_poly.entity_id
_entity_poly.type
_entity_poly.pdbx_seq_one_letter_code
_entity_poly.pdbx_strand_id
1 'polypeptide(L)'
;MSPADTSDGNRSRSRPVRVCILAPSIDLLGGQSRQAERLMNGLAAEPSVEIGFIPHAPRLPRPLRFLQRIKYVRTVVNTLVYWIMAVTRLWRYDVIHAYSASYYSYLLSVLPIIVLAKLYRKRLLLNYHSGEAEDHLANWKLTAVPFIRLADLIVVPSGYLVDVFARFGLQARAIHNVADLDVFRYRERKPIRPVFLTSRMHEPLYNVPCVLRAFALVQRHYPEASLVVAGDGWMQPQLEQLAVDLGLKNTRFVGRVLGGDMPDLYDASDVYLNATNIDNMPGSVIECLSCGLPVVTTDAGGVPYIVTHEETALIISRDDHEALAEQAMRLLRDDDLAVRLARNGRKACVNYAWPAVRSAWLEAYHELGREVMSSVPSPIRSEIQ
;
A
#
# COMPACT_ATOMS: atom_id res chain seq x y z
N MET A 1 41.85 -34.40 34.58
CA MET A 1 40.39 -34.20 34.57
C MET A 1 40.11 -32.74 34.93
N SER A 2 39.85 -31.95 33.94
CA SER A 2 39.51 -30.52 34.10
C SER A 2 38.02 -30.38 33.87
N PRO A 3 37.25 -29.65 34.67
CA PRO A 3 35.82 -29.49 34.45
C PRO A 3 35.60 -28.47 33.33
N ALA A 4 34.72 -28.86 32.43
CA ALA A 4 34.25 -28.03 31.33
C ALA A 4 33.52 -26.80 31.85
N ASP A 5 33.95 -25.67 31.36
CA ASP A 5 33.37 -24.36 31.57
C ASP A 5 32.05 -24.25 30.74
N THR A 6 30.92 -24.46 31.38
CA THR A 6 29.60 -24.22 30.81
C THR A 6 29.22 -22.77 31.09
N SER A 7 29.79 -21.86 30.31
CA SER A 7 29.28 -20.49 30.23
C SER A 7 28.00 -20.46 29.37
N ASP A 8 26.92 -20.90 29.99
CA ASP A 8 25.57 -20.76 29.41
C ASP A 8 25.20 -19.26 29.41
N GLY A 9 25.31 -18.69 28.22
CA GLY A 9 25.08 -17.29 27.98
C GLY A 9 23.65 -16.88 28.30
N ASN A 10 23.44 -16.34 29.48
CA ASN A 10 22.24 -15.62 29.89
C ASN A 10 22.05 -14.38 28.99
N ARG A 11 21.58 -14.58 27.73
CA ARG A 11 21.00 -13.51 26.92
C ARG A 11 19.76 -13.06 27.64
N SER A 12 19.84 -11.98 28.38
CA SER A 12 18.69 -11.31 28.96
C SER A 12 17.68 -11.08 27.82
N ARG A 13 16.59 -11.85 27.81
CA ARG A 13 15.50 -11.66 26.87
C ARG A 13 14.93 -10.27 27.17
N SER A 14 15.34 -9.28 26.40
CA SER A 14 14.73 -7.96 26.44
C SER A 14 13.24 -8.13 26.17
N ARG A 15 12.42 -7.45 26.96
CA ARG A 15 10.97 -7.49 26.78
C ARG A 15 10.61 -7.09 25.34
N PRO A 16 9.57 -7.68 24.72
CA PRO A 16 9.13 -7.31 23.39
C PRO A 16 8.70 -5.83 23.34
N VAL A 17 8.97 -5.16 22.21
CA VAL A 17 8.51 -3.80 21.95
C VAL A 17 7.00 -3.84 21.68
N ARG A 18 6.21 -3.12 22.47
CA ARG A 18 4.75 -3.05 22.29
C ARG A 18 4.40 -1.97 21.28
N VAL A 19 3.88 -2.36 20.14
CA VAL A 19 3.52 -1.48 19.01
C VAL A 19 2.00 -1.43 18.85
N CYS A 20 1.41 -0.24 18.83
CA CYS A 20 0.01 -0.07 18.45
C CYS A 20 -0.08 0.41 17.01
N ILE A 21 -0.66 -0.40 16.13
CA ILE A 21 -0.94 -0.04 14.74
C ILE A 21 -2.32 0.62 14.66
N LEU A 22 -2.37 1.86 14.14
CA LEU A 22 -3.59 2.59 13.86
C LEU A 22 -3.74 2.70 12.33
N ALA A 23 -4.72 2.03 11.77
CA ALA A 23 -4.90 1.95 10.32
C ALA A 23 -6.39 1.88 9.94
N PRO A 24 -6.75 2.02 8.65
CA PRO A 24 -8.11 1.74 8.20
C PRO A 24 -8.55 0.34 8.62
N SER A 25 -9.85 0.18 8.89
CA SER A 25 -10.38 -1.12 9.33
C SER A 25 -10.11 -2.20 8.29
N ILE A 26 -9.67 -3.38 8.73
CA ILE A 26 -9.34 -4.52 7.86
C ILE A 26 -10.56 -4.97 7.03
N ASP A 27 -11.76 -4.77 7.56
CA ASP A 27 -13.02 -5.04 6.86
C ASP A 27 -13.30 -4.10 5.67
N LEU A 28 -12.58 -2.98 5.58
CA LEU A 28 -12.69 -2.04 4.48
C LEU A 28 -11.69 -2.44 3.39
N LEU A 29 -12.21 -2.68 2.19
CA LEU A 29 -11.36 -2.95 1.04
C LEU A 29 -10.64 -1.66 0.62
N GLY A 30 -9.32 -1.70 0.66
CA GLY A 30 -8.45 -0.58 0.30
C GLY A 30 -6.97 -0.96 0.40
N GLY A 31 -6.12 -0.27 -0.33
CA GLY A 31 -4.67 -0.55 -0.34
C GLY A 31 -4.05 -0.49 1.06
N GLN A 32 -4.36 0.54 1.84
CA GLN A 32 -3.82 0.69 3.20
C GLN A 32 -4.33 -0.38 4.18
N SER A 33 -5.62 -0.77 4.10
CA SER A 33 -6.19 -1.83 4.95
C SER A 33 -5.48 -3.16 4.72
N ARG A 34 -5.27 -3.52 3.44
CA ARG A 34 -4.53 -4.74 3.07
C ARG A 34 -3.07 -4.68 3.51
N GLN A 35 -2.43 -3.51 3.41
CA GLN A 35 -1.04 -3.37 3.86
C GLN A 35 -0.91 -3.49 5.38
N ALA A 36 -1.83 -2.90 6.14
CA ALA A 36 -1.87 -3.07 7.58
C ALA A 36 -2.10 -4.53 7.99
N GLU A 37 -3.01 -5.23 7.31
CA GLU A 37 -3.27 -6.65 7.54
C GLU A 37 -2.04 -7.51 7.23
N ARG A 38 -1.42 -7.34 6.06
CA ARG A 38 -0.20 -8.08 5.67
C ARG A 38 0.96 -7.84 6.65
N LEU A 39 1.15 -6.58 7.07
CA LEU A 39 2.17 -6.24 8.06
C LEU A 39 1.89 -6.90 9.41
N MET A 40 0.66 -6.84 9.91
CA MET A 40 0.29 -7.48 11.18
C MET A 40 0.45 -9.01 11.12
N ASN A 41 0.05 -9.64 10.02
CA ASN A 41 0.22 -11.08 9.83
C ASN A 41 1.70 -11.48 9.82
N GLY A 42 2.55 -10.70 9.13
CA GLY A 42 3.99 -10.92 9.13
C GLY A 42 4.62 -10.76 10.51
N LEU A 43 4.19 -9.75 11.28
CA LEU A 43 4.70 -9.48 12.62
C LEU A 43 4.15 -10.43 13.70
N ALA A 44 3.05 -11.13 13.46
CA ALA A 44 2.44 -12.05 14.44
C ALA A 44 3.37 -13.19 14.86
N ALA A 45 4.31 -13.57 13.99
CA ALA A 45 5.31 -14.60 14.26
C ALA A 45 6.62 -14.06 14.92
N GLU A 46 6.71 -12.74 15.18
CA GLU A 46 7.92 -12.09 15.65
C GLU A 46 7.92 -11.95 17.17
N PRO A 47 8.73 -12.73 17.91
CA PRO A 47 8.70 -12.73 19.36
C PRO A 47 9.25 -11.43 19.99
N SER A 48 9.96 -10.62 19.22
CA SER A 48 10.53 -9.35 19.66
C SER A 48 9.56 -8.16 19.66
N VAL A 49 8.36 -8.35 19.10
CA VAL A 49 7.35 -7.28 18.96
C VAL A 49 5.98 -7.80 19.38
N GLU A 50 5.26 -7.02 20.18
CA GLU A 50 3.86 -7.28 20.57
C GLU A 50 2.96 -6.27 19.88
N ILE A 51 2.00 -6.74 19.06
CA ILE A 51 1.17 -5.89 18.23
C ILE A 51 -0.23 -5.71 18.82
N GLY A 52 -0.65 -4.43 18.94
CA GLY A 52 -2.03 -4.05 19.16
C GLY A 52 -2.58 -3.32 17.95
N PHE A 53 -3.90 -3.32 17.77
CA PHE A 53 -4.57 -2.69 16.64
C PHE A 53 -5.74 -1.78 17.07
N ILE A 54 -5.80 -0.60 16.49
CA ILE A 54 -6.94 0.34 16.63
C ILE A 54 -7.38 0.75 15.22
N PRO A 55 -8.57 0.30 14.76
CA PRO A 55 -9.09 0.67 13.44
C PRO A 55 -9.58 2.11 13.43
N HIS A 56 -9.37 2.85 12.31
CA HIS A 56 -9.90 4.20 12.11
C HIS A 56 -11.44 4.24 12.09
N ALA A 57 -12.08 3.15 11.67
CA ALA A 57 -13.53 3.00 11.67
C ALA A 57 -13.95 1.76 12.49
N PRO A 58 -13.96 1.85 13.83
CA PRO A 58 -14.28 0.71 14.68
C PRO A 58 -15.75 0.29 14.52
N ARG A 59 -15.99 -1.03 14.55
CA ARG A 59 -17.36 -1.55 14.53
C ARG A 59 -18.06 -1.24 15.85
N LEU A 60 -19.24 -0.62 15.76
CA LEU A 60 -20.07 -0.38 16.93
C LEU A 60 -20.73 -1.67 17.44
N PRO A 61 -21.10 -1.72 18.73
CA PRO A 61 -21.97 -2.75 19.27
C PRO A 61 -23.27 -2.87 18.46
N ARG A 62 -23.83 -4.08 18.39
CA ARG A 62 -25.01 -4.39 17.56
C ARG A 62 -26.13 -3.34 17.63
N PRO A 63 -26.59 -2.85 18.81
CA PRO A 63 -27.70 -1.90 18.90
C PRO A 63 -27.38 -0.52 18.29
N LEU A 64 -26.10 -0.13 18.19
CA LEU A 64 -25.68 1.18 17.66
C LEU A 64 -25.23 1.14 16.18
N ARG A 65 -25.21 -0.03 15.55
CA ARG A 65 -24.74 -0.17 14.14
C ARG A 65 -25.56 0.61 13.12
N PHE A 66 -26.81 0.91 13.42
CA PHE A 66 -27.65 1.72 12.53
C PHE A 66 -27.09 3.12 12.31
N LEU A 67 -26.38 3.70 13.29
CA LEU A 67 -25.72 5.00 13.16
C LEU A 67 -24.63 4.97 12.07
N GLN A 68 -23.99 3.82 11.85
CA GLN A 68 -22.96 3.67 10.82
C GLN A 68 -23.53 3.53 9.40
N ARG A 69 -24.87 3.41 9.24
CA ARG A 69 -25.54 3.40 7.92
C ARG A 69 -25.88 4.81 7.42
N ILE A 70 -25.92 5.80 8.31
CA ILE A 70 -26.27 7.18 7.99
C ILE A 70 -24.99 7.91 7.59
N LYS A 71 -24.89 8.43 6.35
CA LYS A 71 -23.69 9.03 5.73
C LYS A 71 -23.13 10.06 6.72
N TYR A 72 -22.96 11.01 7.00
CA TYR A 72 -22.26 11.96 7.89
C TYR A 72 -22.21 11.52 9.36
N VAL A 73 -23.30 10.96 9.91
CA VAL A 73 -23.34 10.43 11.29
C VAL A 73 -22.28 9.34 11.47
N ARG A 74 -22.13 8.46 10.49
CA ARG A 74 -21.09 7.43 10.48
C ARG A 74 -19.70 8.01 10.70
N THR A 75 -19.36 9.09 10.00
CA THR A 75 -18.02 9.72 10.12
C THR A 75 -17.81 10.26 11.52
N VAL A 76 -18.75 11.02 12.04
CA VAL A 76 -18.65 11.60 13.39
C VAL A 76 -18.52 10.51 14.45
N VAL A 77 -19.42 9.51 14.40
CA VAL A 77 -19.44 8.44 15.41
C VAL A 77 -18.15 7.59 15.35
N ASN A 78 -17.72 7.21 14.16
CA ASN A 78 -16.48 6.44 14.01
C ASN A 78 -15.27 7.23 14.52
N THR A 79 -15.18 8.52 14.19
CA THR A 79 -14.08 9.38 14.65
C THR A 79 -14.06 9.51 16.18
N LEU A 80 -15.22 9.75 16.80
CA LEU A 80 -15.33 9.85 18.27
C LEU A 80 -14.92 8.54 18.96
N VAL A 81 -15.44 7.40 18.48
CA VAL A 81 -15.09 6.10 19.06
C VAL A 81 -13.61 5.78 18.86
N TYR A 82 -13.05 6.10 17.69
CA TYR A 82 -11.62 5.96 17.41
C TYR A 82 -10.78 6.79 18.39
N TRP A 83 -11.12 8.06 18.63
CA TRP A 83 -10.42 8.91 19.58
C TRP A 83 -10.52 8.40 21.02
N ILE A 84 -11.70 7.93 21.45
CA ILE A 84 -11.86 7.33 22.78
C ILE A 84 -10.96 6.10 22.92
N MET A 85 -10.92 5.22 21.90
CA MET A 85 -10.04 4.06 21.90
C MET A 85 -8.56 4.47 21.97
N ALA A 86 -8.17 5.50 21.23
CA ALA A 86 -6.80 6.02 21.25
C ALA A 86 -6.43 6.55 22.65
N VAL A 87 -7.24 7.44 23.22
CA VAL A 87 -7.01 8.02 24.56
C VAL A 87 -6.92 6.93 25.64
N THR A 88 -7.80 5.92 25.58
CA THR A 88 -7.86 4.90 26.64
C THR A 88 -6.84 3.78 26.50
N ARG A 89 -6.20 3.60 25.33
CA ARG A 89 -5.34 2.44 25.06
C ARG A 89 -3.91 2.78 24.72
N LEU A 90 -3.60 3.91 24.06
CA LEU A 90 -2.27 4.21 23.52
C LEU A 90 -1.19 4.31 24.60
N TRP A 91 -1.52 4.72 25.82
CA TRP A 91 -0.57 4.80 26.93
C TRP A 91 0.10 3.45 27.30
N ARG A 92 -0.52 2.32 26.90
CA ARG A 92 -0.03 0.94 27.15
C ARG A 92 1.09 0.51 26.22
N TYR A 93 1.31 1.22 25.10
CA TYR A 93 2.26 0.85 24.07
C TYR A 93 3.54 1.67 24.18
N ASP A 94 4.61 1.17 23.59
CA ASP A 94 5.90 1.83 23.54
C ASP A 94 6.04 2.66 22.26
N VAL A 95 5.57 2.11 21.13
CA VAL A 95 5.58 2.73 19.80
C VAL A 95 4.15 2.82 19.26
N ILE A 96 3.82 3.99 18.72
CA ILE A 96 2.56 4.25 18.03
C ILE A 96 2.85 4.28 16.55
N HIS A 97 2.28 3.34 15.79
CA HIS A 97 2.42 3.26 14.33
C HIS A 97 1.12 3.74 13.68
N ALA A 98 1.10 4.97 13.17
CA ALA A 98 -0.08 5.57 12.57
C ALA A 98 0.00 5.55 11.04
N TYR A 99 -0.97 4.88 10.40
CA TYR A 99 -1.17 4.98 8.95
C TYR A 99 -1.81 6.31 8.59
N SER A 100 -1.27 6.98 7.59
CA SER A 100 -1.73 8.27 7.13
C SER A 100 -2.18 8.26 5.68
N ALA A 101 -3.27 8.97 5.43
CA ALA A 101 -3.69 9.43 4.11
C ALA A 101 -3.58 10.97 4.06
N SER A 102 -4.12 11.60 2.99
CA SER A 102 -4.10 13.04 2.78
C SER A 102 -5.35 13.74 3.32
N TYR A 103 -5.32 15.06 3.44
CA TYR A 103 -6.45 15.96 3.65
C TYR A 103 -7.28 15.68 4.91
N TYR A 104 -8.59 15.60 4.77
CA TYR A 104 -9.51 15.35 5.90
C TYR A 104 -9.26 14.03 6.62
N SER A 105 -8.80 13.01 5.92
CA SER A 105 -8.42 11.75 6.55
C SER A 105 -7.22 11.95 7.49
N TYR A 106 -6.21 12.73 7.06
CA TYR A 106 -5.09 13.13 7.91
C TYR A 106 -5.57 13.91 9.14
N LEU A 107 -6.42 14.92 8.93
CA LEU A 107 -6.91 15.79 10.00
C LEU A 107 -7.67 15.01 11.09
N LEU A 108 -8.51 14.06 10.70
CA LEU A 108 -9.39 13.35 11.62
C LEU A 108 -8.73 12.11 12.27
N SER A 109 -7.84 11.43 11.53
CA SER A 109 -7.27 10.17 12.03
C SER A 109 -5.83 10.29 12.52
N VAL A 110 -5.01 11.16 11.95
CA VAL A 110 -3.56 11.17 12.22
C VAL A 110 -3.15 12.33 13.12
N LEU A 111 -3.58 13.54 12.82
CA LEU A 111 -3.18 14.74 13.57
C LEU A 111 -3.48 14.61 15.07
N PRO A 112 -4.68 14.14 15.52
CA PRO A 112 -4.94 13.94 16.94
C PRO A 112 -4.03 12.88 17.57
N ILE A 113 -3.65 11.86 16.81
CA ILE A 113 -2.74 10.80 17.29
C ILE A 113 -1.32 11.34 17.45
N ILE A 114 -0.84 12.20 16.56
CA ILE A 114 0.46 12.87 16.71
C ILE A 114 0.49 13.63 18.06
N VAL A 115 -0.55 14.45 18.32
CA VAL A 115 -0.66 15.22 19.56
C VAL A 115 -0.71 14.29 20.79
N LEU A 116 -1.54 13.24 20.73
CA LEU A 116 -1.72 12.29 21.82
C LEU A 116 -0.44 11.47 22.09
N ALA A 117 0.29 11.08 21.06
CA ALA A 117 1.57 10.38 21.19
C ALA A 117 2.60 11.25 21.96
N LYS A 118 2.70 12.53 21.62
CA LYS A 118 3.59 13.46 22.32
C LYS A 118 3.13 13.73 23.75
N LEU A 119 1.83 13.89 23.99
CA LEU A 119 1.26 14.05 25.33
C LEU A 119 1.58 12.84 26.23
N TYR A 120 1.49 11.62 25.70
CA TYR A 120 1.83 10.38 26.42
C TYR A 120 3.32 10.05 26.39
N ARG A 121 4.16 10.91 25.80
CA ARG A 121 5.60 10.69 25.64
C ARG A 121 5.93 9.34 24.98
N LYS A 122 5.13 8.98 23.97
CA LYS A 122 5.32 7.75 23.18
C LYS A 122 6.06 8.06 21.87
N ARG A 123 6.80 7.07 21.38
CA ARG A 123 7.44 7.18 20.07
C ARG A 123 6.41 7.00 18.96
N LEU A 124 6.47 7.87 17.97
CA LEU A 124 5.54 7.89 16.85
C LEU A 124 6.24 7.53 15.55
N LEU A 125 5.81 6.44 14.95
CA LEU A 125 6.10 6.08 13.57
C LEU A 125 4.90 6.50 12.71
N LEU A 126 5.12 7.45 11.82
CA LEU A 126 4.11 7.88 10.85
C LEU A 126 4.34 7.15 9.53
N ASN A 127 3.39 6.31 9.12
CA ASN A 127 3.45 5.56 7.88
C ASN A 127 2.52 6.19 6.83
N TYR A 128 3.09 6.94 5.89
CA TYR A 128 2.33 7.77 4.96
C TYR A 128 2.16 7.09 3.60
N HIS A 129 0.91 6.84 3.20
CA HIS A 129 0.57 6.00 2.05
C HIS A 129 -0.18 6.70 0.89
N SER A 130 -0.39 8.01 0.93
CA SER A 130 -1.15 8.68 -0.14
C SER A 130 -0.27 9.02 -1.34
N GLY A 131 -0.77 8.73 -2.55
CA GLY A 131 -0.17 9.20 -3.80
C GLY A 131 -0.28 10.71 -3.99
N GLU A 132 -1.28 11.35 -3.34
CA GLU A 132 -1.50 12.81 -3.34
C GLU A 132 -0.65 13.55 -2.30
N ALA A 133 0.46 12.95 -1.84
CA ALA A 133 1.30 13.54 -0.79
C ALA A 133 1.83 14.91 -1.18
N GLU A 134 2.30 15.09 -2.41
CA GLU A 134 2.87 16.35 -2.89
C GLU A 134 1.85 17.47 -2.83
N ASP A 135 0.65 17.23 -3.35
CA ASP A 135 -0.45 18.20 -3.34
C ASP A 135 -0.93 18.50 -1.90
N HIS A 136 -1.08 17.48 -1.06
CA HIS A 136 -1.44 17.67 0.34
C HIS A 136 -0.41 18.51 1.10
N LEU A 137 0.87 18.18 0.98
CA LEU A 137 1.94 18.91 1.68
C LEU A 137 2.11 20.32 1.13
N ALA A 138 1.85 20.57 -0.15
CA ALA A 138 1.88 21.91 -0.74
C ALA A 138 0.70 22.77 -0.24
N ASN A 139 -0.52 22.27 -0.37
CA ASN A 139 -1.74 23.01 -0.07
C ASN A 139 -2.00 23.15 1.44
N TRP A 140 -1.58 22.17 2.25
CA TRP A 140 -1.74 22.16 3.70
C TRP A 140 -0.42 22.34 4.45
N LYS A 141 0.53 23.05 3.84
CA LYS A 141 1.89 23.20 4.36
C LYS A 141 1.93 23.66 5.83
N LEU A 142 1.08 24.59 6.21
CA LEU A 142 1.06 25.16 7.58
C LEU A 142 0.43 24.21 8.61
N THR A 143 -0.42 23.30 8.19
CA THR A 143 -1.14 22.37 9.09
C THR A 143 -0.59 20.94 9.02
N ALA A 144 0.01 20.53 7.91
CA ALA A 144 0.56 19.18 7.77
C ALA A 144 2.04 19.11 8.18
N VAL A 145 2.90 19.93 7.57
CA VAL A 145 4.36 19.82 7.74
C VAL A 145 4.83 19.99 9.19
N PRO A 146 4.35 20.98 9.99
CA PRO A 146 4.79 21.13 11.37
C PRO A 146 4.43 19.94 12.25
N PHE A 147 3.25 19.36 12.06
CA PHE A 147 2.81 18.21 12.86
C PHE A 147 3.48 16.90 12.40
N ILE A 148 3.63 16.68 11.09
CA ILE A 148 4.36 15.52 10.56
C ILE A 148 5.81 15.50 11.07
N ARG A 149 6.44 16.68 11.18
CA ARG A 149 7.80 16.83 11.74
C ARG A 149 7.93 16.37 13.20
N LEU A 150 6.82 16.28 13.93
CA LEU A 150 6.81 15.74 15.29
C LEU A 150 6.92 14.20 15.33
N ALA A 151 6.75 13.49 14.21
CA ALA A 151 6.98 12.06 14.19
C ALA A 151 8.46 11.74 14.46
N ASP A 152 8.72 10.71 15.26
CA ASP A 152 10.08 10.26 15.55
C ASP A 152 10.68 9.50 14.35
N LEU A 153 9.82 8.85 13.56
CA LEU A 153 10.18 8.22 12.29
C LEU A 153 9.03 8.38 11.29
N ILE A 154 9.36 8.84 10.08
CA ILE A 154 8.42 8.87 8.96
C ILE A 154 8.78 7.73 8.02
N VAL A 155 7.84 6.84 7.77
CA VAL A 155 7.98 5.73 6.81
C VAL A 155 7.06 5.96 5.62
N VAL A 156 7.57 5.68 4.44
CA VAL A 156 6.84 5.78 3.17
C VAL A 156 7.10 4.53 2.33
N PRO A 157 6.17 4.07 1.48
CA PRO A 157 6.32 2.80 0.77
C PRO A 157 7.25 2.86 -0.46
N SER A 158 7.68 4.04 -0.91
CA SER A 158 8.49 4.17 -2.12
C SER A 158 9.53 5.28 -2.04
N GLY A 159 10.60 5.18 -2.83
CA GLY A 159 11.60 6.25 -3.01
C GLY A 159 10.98 7.54 -3.53
N TYR A 160 9.94 7.46 -4.36
CA TYR A 160 9.19 8.63 -4.81
C TYR A 160 8.69 9.50 -3.66
N LEU A 161 8.06 8.89 -2.65
CA LEU A 161 7.61 9.66 -1.49
C LEU A 161 8.76 10.16 -0.61
N VAL A 162 9.91 9.47 -0.57
CA VAL A 162 11.11 10.02 0.09
C VAL A 162 11.49 11.35 -0.55
N ASP A 163 11.54 11.41 -1.89
CA ASP A 163 11.88 12.61 -2.63
C ASP A 163 10.82 13.72 -2.45
N VAL A 164 9.53 13.35 -2.46
CA VAL A 164 8.44 14.29 -2.17
C VAL A 164 8.60 14.90 -0.78
N PHE A 165 8.79 14.08 0.25
CA PHE A 165 8.93 14.57 1.63
C PHE A 165 10.17 15.45 1.81
N ALA A 166 11.28 15.11 1.16
CA ALA A 166 12.53 15.88 1.19
C ALA A 166 12.32 17.32 0.67
N ARG A 167 11.48 17.52 -0.37
CA ARG A 167 11.13 18.86 -0.89
C ARG A 167 10.47 19.76 0.14
N PHE A 168 9.82 19.18 1.16
CA PHE A 168 9.19 19.90 2.27
C PHE A 168 10.04 19.92 3.54
N GLY A 169 11.31 19.52 3.45
CA GLY A 169 12.25 19.48 4.58
C GLY A 169 11.89 18.42 5.63
N LEU A 170 11.29 17.34 5.20
CA LEU A 170 10.93 16.17 6.02
C LEU A 170 11.81 14.99 5.61
N GLN A 171 12.42 14.30 6.59
CA GLN A 171 13.17 13.08 6.34
C GLN A 171 12.25 11.87 6.46
N ALA A 172 12.17 11.07 5.41
CA ALA A 172 11.38 9.84 5.38
C ALA A 172 12.27 8.64 5.00
N ARG A 173 11.95 7.48 5.56
CA ARG A 173 12.60 6.20 5.25
C ARG A 173 11.67 5.37 4.36
N ALA A 174 12.17 4.84 3.26
CA ALA A 174 11.41 3.91 2.43
C ALA A 174 11.38 2.53 3.08
N ILE A 175 10.18 2.01 3.34
CA ILE A 175 9.92 0.60 3.64
C ILE A 175 8.78 0.15 2.74
N HIS A 176 9.07 -0.76 1.82
CA HIS A 176 8.12 -1.17 0.79
C HIS A 176 6.87 -1.83 1.36
N ASN A 177 5.78 -1.70 0.62
CA ASN A 177 4.56 -2.44 0.88
C ASN A 177 4.80 -3.95 0.79
N VAL A 178 4.19 -4.70 1.69
CA VAL A 178 4.26 -6.16 1.67
C VAL A 178 3.40 -6.69 0.53
N ALA A 179 3.99 -7.51 -0.34
CA ALA A 179 3.28 -8.29 -1.34
C ALA A 179 3.24 -9.77 -0.93
N ASP A 180 2.05 -10.36 -1.01
CA ASP A 180 1.85 -11.77 -0.75
C ASP A 180 2.04 -12.54 -2.07
N LEU A 181 3.30 -12.89 -2.35
CA LEU A 181 3.68 -13.49 -3.62
C LEU A 181 3.21 -14.95 -3.77
N ASP A 182 2.94 -15.63 -2.66
CA ASP A 182 2.55 -17.05 -2.66
C ASP A 182 1.11 -17.25 -3.15
N VAL A 183 0.29 -16.20 -3.04
CA VAL A 183 -1.09 -16.19 -3.55
C VAL A 183 -1.13 -16.17 -5.09
N PHE A 184 -0.09 -15.62 -5.71
CA PHE A 184 -0.07 -15.39 -7.15
C PHE A 184 0.81 -16.42 -7.87
N ARG A 185 0.17 -17.33 -8.59
CA ARG A 185 0.87 -18.34 -9.36
C ARG A 185 1.55 -17.72 -10.59
N TYR A 186 2.87 -17.90 -10.71
CA TYR A 186 3.59 -17.51 -11.91
C TYR A 186 3.19 -18.41 -13.09
N ARG A 187 2.83 -17.79 -14.21
CA ARG A 187 2.60 -18.45 -15.49
C ARG A 187 3.34 -17.71 -16.61
N GLU A 188 4.15 -18.43 -17.36
CA GLU A 188 4.73 -17.90 -18.58
C GLU A 188 3.68 -17.91 -19.70
N ARG A 189 3.53 -16.78 -20.37
CA ARG A 189 2.55 -16.57 -21.43
C ARG A 189 3.26 -16.60 -22.79
N LYS A 190 3.13 -17.70 -23.50
CA LYS A 190 3.70 -17.88 -24.84
C LYS A 190 2.85 -18.91 -25.62
N PRO A 191 2.18 -18.53 -26.72
CA PRO A 191 2.08 -17.18 -27.25
C PRO A 191 1.24 -16.25 -26.35
N ILE A 192 1.46 -14.94 -26.50
CA ILE A 192 0.63 -13.91 -25.85
C ILE A 192 -0.71 -13.83 -26.59
N ARG A 193 -1.80 -14.01 -25.87
CA ARG A 193 -3.16 -13.84 -26.40
C ARG A 193 -3.61 -12.39 -26.22
N PRO A 194 -4.50 -11.85 -27.08
CA PRO A 194 -5.04 -10.50 -26.94
C PRO A 194 -6.11 -10.43 -25.82
N VAL A 195 -5.76 -10.87 -24.60
CA VAL A 195 -6.62 -10.90 -23.41
C VAL A 195 -6.06 -9.91 -22.39
N PHE A 196 -6.75 -8.77 -22.24
CA PHE A 196 -6.31 -7.66 -21.45
C PHE A 196 -7.05 -7.56 -20.12
N LEU A 197 -6.38 -7.01 -19.13
CA LEU A 197 -6.94 -6.72 -17.81
C LEU A 197 -6.52 -5.32 -17.36
N THR A 198 -7.44 -4.60 -16.76
CA THR A 198 -7.16 -3.47 -15.85
C THR A 198 -7.91 -3.68 -14.54
N SER A 199 -7.25 -3.42 -13.39
CA SER A 199 -7.83 -3.62 -12.06
C SER A 199 -7.57 -2.41 -11.18
N ARG A 200 -8.37 -1.36 -11.38
CA ARG A 200 -8.24 -0.07 -10.68
C ARG A 200 -9.60 0.42 -10.19
N MET A 201 -9.61 1.22 -9.13
CA MET A 201 -10.82 1.92 -8.74
C MET A 201 -11.28 2.85 -9.86
N HIS A 202 -12.60 2.99 -10.03
CA HIS A 202 -13.18 3.84 -11.06
C HIS A 202 -13.27 5.29 -10.57
N GLU A 203 -12.09 5.90 -10.43
CA GLU A 203 -11.87 7.28 -10.00
C GLU A 203 -10.90 8.01 -10.95
N PRO A 204 -10.94 9.35 -11.04
CA PRO A 204 -10.18 10.12 -12.04
C PRO A 204 -8.67 9.85 -11.98
N LEU A 205 -8.11 9.68 -10.78
CA LEU A 205 -6.67 9.49 -10.58
C LEU A 205 -6.13 8.20 -11.22
N TYR A 206 -6.99 7.19 -11.43
CA TYR A 206 -6.60 5.92 -12.05
C TYR A 206 -6.82 5.88 -13.58
N ASN A 207 -7.47 6.90 -14.14
CA ASN A 207 -7.60 7.14 -15.56
C ASN A 207 -8.01 5.93 -16.42
N VAL A 208 -8.99 5.16 -15.94
CA VAL A 208 -9.56 4.04 -16.70
C VAL A 208 -10.09 4.45 -18.10
N PRO A 209 -10.58 5.70 -18.31
CA PRO A 209 -10.93 6.17 -19.66
C PRO A 209 -9.78 6.06 -20.67
N CYS A 210 -8.52 6.30 -20.25
CA CYS A 210 -7.35 6.15 -21.12
C CYS A 210 -7.18 4.68 -21.55
N VAL A 211 -7.38 3.71 -20.63
CA VAL A 211 -7.35 2.28 -20.97
C VAL A 211 -8.42 1.91 -21.98
N LEU A 212 -9.66 2.42 -21.82
CA LEU A 212 -10.74 2.12 -22.77
C LEU A 212 -10.45 2.69 -24.17
N ARG A 213 -9.91 3.91 -24.26
CA ARG A 213 -9.49 4.50 -25.54
C ARG A 213 -8.35 3.72 -26.20
N ALA A 214 -7.34 3.33 -25.40
CA ALA A 214 -6.25 2.49 -25.89
C ALA A 214 -6.76 1.14 -26.40
N PHE A 215 -7.67 0.51 -25.66
CA PHE A 215 -8.25 -0.76 -26.07
C PHE A 215 -9.07 -0.64 -27.36
N ALA A 216 -9.76 0.48 -27.59
CA ALA A 216 -10.45 0.74 -28.85
C ALA A 216 -9.49 0.74 -30.06
N LEU A 217 -8.27 1.25 -29.89
CA LEU A 217 -7.23 1.19 -30.92
C LEU A 217 -6.70 -0.24 -31.12
N VAL A 218 -6.47 -0.97 -30.01
CA VAL A 218 -6.06 -2.38 -30.08
C VAL A 218 -7.11 -3.22 -30.82
N GLN A 219 -8.41 -3.04 -30.49
CA GLN A 219 -9.50 -3.82 -31.08
C GLN A 219 -9.66 -3.61 -32.58
N ARG A 220 -9.26 -2.45 -33.14
CA ARG A 220 -9.24 -2.23 -34.58
C ARG A 220 -8.27 -3.16 -35.31
N HIS A 221 -7.16 -3.53 -34.68
CA HIS A 221 -6.12 -4.40 -35.23
C HIS A 221 -6.32 -5.86 -34.85
N TYR A 222 -6.93 -6.11 -33.69
CA TYR A 222 -7.19 -7.42 -33.10
C TYR A 222 -8.68 -7.51 -32.73
N PRO A 223 -9.60 -7.77 -33.69
CA PRO A 223 -11.05 -7.77 -33.43
C PRO A 223 -11.50 -8.79 -32.37
N GLU A 224 -10.72 -9.85 -32.16
CA GLU A 224 -10.93 -10.88 -31.14
C GLU A 224 -10.46 -10.46 -29.75
N ALA A 225 -9.72 -9.35 -29.63
CA ALA A 225 -9.20 -8.89 -28.34
C ALA A 225 -10.33 -8.68 -27.32
N SER A 226 -10.03 -9.02 -26.08
CA SER A 226 -10.94 -8.86 -24.95
C SER A 226 -10.31 -8.07 -23.82
N LEU A 227 -11.12 -7.30 -23.10
CA LEU A 227 -10.72 -6.50 -21.95
C LEU A 227 -11.61 -6.80 -20.75
N VAL A 228 -11.00 -7.17 -19.64
CA VAL A 228 -11.67 -7.19 -18.34
C VAL A 228 -11.34 -5.90 -17.57
N VAL A 229 -12.38 -5.19 -17.15
CA VAL A 229 -12.28 -3.99 -16.32
C VAL A 229 -12.77 -4.35 -14.92
N ALA A 230 -11.83 -4.56 -14.00
CA ALA A 230 -12.11 -4.89 -12.61
C ALA A 230 -11.93 -3.64 -11.72
N GLY A 231 -12.84 -3.46 -10.79
CA GLY A 231 -12.88 -2.33 -9.89
C GLY A 231 -14.28 -1.75 -9.76
N ASP A 232 -14.42 -0.80 -8.87
CA ASP A 232 -15.63 -0.02 -8.68
C ASP A 232 -15.30 1.44 -8.36
N GLY A 233 -16.28 2.30 -8.45
CA GLY A 233 -16.16 3.71 -8.13
C GLY A 233 -17.28 4.53 -8.77
N TRP A 234 -17.33 5.80 -8.42
CA TRP A 234 -18.42 6.68 -8.87
C TRP A 234 -18.40 6.97 -10.37
N MET A 235 -17.26 6.73 -11.06
CA MET A 235 -17.16 6.86 -12.52
C MET A 235 -17.69 5.64 -13.28
N GLN A 236 -18.10 4.57 -12.62
CA GLN A 236 -18.58 3.34 -13.29
C GLN A 236 -19.58 3.62 -14.43
N PRO A 237 -20.67 4.39 -14.23
CA PRO A 237 -21.63 4.64 -15.30
C PRO A 237 -21.03 5.39 -16.50
N GLN A 238 -20.12 6.33 -16.25
CA GLN A 238 -19.44 7.08 -17.33
C GLN A 238 -18.46 6.18 -18.11
N LEU A 239 -17.79 5.22 -17.45
CA LEU A 239 -16.90 4.28 -18.10
C LEU A 239 -17.66 3.29 -18.97
N GLU A 240 -18.79 2.77 -18.50
CA GLU A 240 -19.66 1.89 -19.27
C GLU A 240 -20.22 2.61 -20.50
N GLN A 241 -20.67 3.88 -20.35
CA GLN A 241 -21.11 4.70 -21.47
C GLN A 241 -19.98 4.95 -22.48
N LEU A 242 -18.77 5.29 -21.99
CA LEU A 242 -17.60 5.49 -22.86
C LEU A 242 -17.27 4.22 -23.66
N ALA A 243 -17.39 3.04 -23.06
CA ALA A 243 -17.17 1.79 -23.77
C ALA A 243 -18.18 1.59 -24.93
N VAL A 244 -19.45 1.97 -24.71
CA VAL A 244 -20.49 1.96 -25.76
C VAL A 244 -20.17 2.98 -26.86
N ASP A 245 -19.81 4.21 -26.50
CA ASP A 245 -19.51 5.29 -27.44
C ASP A 245 -18.29 4.96 -28.31
N LEU A 246 -17.31 4.25 -27.76
CA LEU A 246 -16.13 3.75 -28.48
C LEU A 246 -16.41 2.50 -29.32
N GLY A 247 -17.62 1.92 -29.23
CA GLY A 247 -17.99 0.70 -29.93
C GLY A 247 -17.20 -0.53 -29.48
N LEU A 248 -16.80 -0.58 -28.20
CA LEU A 248 -16.02 -1.70 -27.68
C LEU A 248 -16.85 -2.98 -27.66
N LYS A 249 -16.29 -4.03 -28.26
CA LYS A 249 -16.80 -5.40 -28.19
C LYS A 249 -15.96 -6.16 -27.14
N ASN A 250 -16.37 -7.29 -26.67
CA ASN A 250 -15.59 -8.13 -25.77
C ASN A 250 -15.01 -7.41 -24.55
N THR A 251 -15.63 -6.31 -24.10
CA THR A 251 -15.26 -5.57 -22.88
C THR A 251 -16.23 -5.92 -21.77
N ARG A 252 -15.70 -6.35 -20.62
CA ARG A 252 -16.51 -6.80 -19.48
C ARG A 252 -16.12 -6.06 -18.21
N PHE A 253 -17.05 -5.30 -17.68
CA PHE A 253 -16.96 -4.71 -16.34
C PHE A 253 -17.39 -5.75 -15.31
N VAL A 254 -16.49 -6.14 -14.42
CA VAL A 254 -16.75 -7.20 -13.42
C VAL A 254 -17.00 -6.63 -12.03
N GLY A 255 -16.97 -5.31 -11.90
CA GLY A 255 -17.13 -4.65 -10.62
C GLY A 255 -15.98 -4.93 -9.66
N ARG A 256 -16.26 -4.78 -8.38
CA ARG A 256 -15.28 -5.03 -7.32
C ARG A 256 -14.97 -6.52 -7.20
N VAL A 257 -13.70 -6.86 -7.32
CA VAL A 257 -13.20 -8.22 -7.14
C VAL A 257 -12.56 -8.36 -5.76
N LEU A 258 -12.94 -9.39 -5.03
CA LEU A 258 -12.37 -9.70 -3.72
C LEU A 258 -10.95 -10.25 -3.86
N GLY A 259 -10.12 -10.04 -2.83
CA GLY A 259 -8.71 -10.42 -2.90
C GLY A 259 -8.45 -11.89 -3.24
N GLY A 260 -9.34 -12.79 -2.82
CA GLY A 260 -9.24 -14.23 -3.14
C GLY A 260 -9.49 -14.59 -4.60
N ASP A 261 -10.26 -13.75 -5.32
CA ASP A 261 -10.64 -14.01 -6.73
C ASP A 261 -9.71 -13.26 -7.72
N MET A 262 -8.86 -12.35 -7.23
CA MET A 262 -7.92 -11.61 -8.10
C MET A 262 -6.89 -12.52 -8.81
N PRO A 263 -6.31 -13.56 -8.16
CA PRO A 263 -5.38 -14.46 -8.83
C PRO A 263 -5.96 -15.10 -10.09
N ASP A 264 -7.22 -15.51 -10.09
CA ASP A 264 -7.89 -16.10 -11.23
C ASP A 264 -8.02 -15.13 -12.41
N LEU A 265 -8.30 -13.83 -12.12
CA LEU A 265 -8.33 -12.81 -13.17
C LEU A 265 -6.96 -12.55 -13.78
N TYR A 266 -5.91 -12.51 -12.96
CA TYR A 266 -4.55 -12.36 -13.46
C TYR A 266 -4.13 -13.61 -14.28
N ASP A 267 -4.49 -14.80 -13.84
CA ASP A 267 -4.17 -16.02 -14.58
C ASP A 267 -4.93 -16.11 -15.91
N ALA A 268 -6.18 -15.67 -15.97
CA ALA A 268 -6.99 -15.66 -17.20
C ALA A 268 -6.50 -14.63 -18.24
N SER A 269 -5.68 -13.63 -17.85
CA SER A 269 -5.25 -12.52 -18.68
C SER A 269 -3.81 -12.69 -19.17
N ASP A 270 -3.45 -12.03 -20.27
CA ASP A 270 -2.11 -12.11 -20.86
C ASP A 270 -1.37 -10.75 -20.88
N VAL A 271 -2.08 -9.61 -20.80
CA VAL A 271 -1.49 -8.27 -20.71
C VAL A 271 -2.25 -7.42 -19.69
N TYR A 272 -1.53 -6.73 -18.83
CA TYR A 272 -2.11 -5.78 -17.89
C TYR A 272 -1.90 -4.34 -18.34
N LEU A 273 -2.98 -3.55 -18.36
CA LEU A 273 -2.97 -2.14 -18.71
C LEU A 273 -3.24 -1.27 -17.49
N ASN A 274 -2.34 -0.33 -17.20
CA ASN A 274 -2.46 0.64 -16.13
C ASN A 274 -2.17 2.05 -16.65
N ALA A 275 -3.17 2.92 -16.62
CA ALA A 275 -3.05 4.30 -17.12
C ALA A 275 -3.15 5.35 -16.01
N THR A 276 -2.78 5.00 -14.78
CA THR A 276 -2.92 5.88 -13.62
C THR A 276 -2.17 7.20 -13.81
N ASN A 277 -2.76 8.31 -13.34
CA ASN A 277 -2.13 9.64 -13.33
C ASN A 277 -1.44 9.96 -12.01
N ILE A 278 -1.90 9.34 -10.94
CA ILE A 278 -1.33 9.49 -9.60
C ILE A 278 -1.26 8.12 -8.95
N ASP A 279 -0.07 7.68 -8.61
CA ASP A 279 0.13 6.48 -7.79
C ASP A 279 1.44 6.60 -7.00
N ASN A 280 1.53 5.86 -5.93
CA ASN A 280 2.72 5.81 -5.10
C ASN A 280 3.42 4.45 -5.21
N MET A 281 2.70 3.38 -4.91
CA MET A 281 3.20 2.00 -5.02
C MET A 281 2.02 1.08 -5.35
N PRO A 282 1.64 0.97 -6.66
CA PRO A 282 0.47 0.21 -7.08
C PRO A 282 0.64 -1.28 -6.82
N GLY A 283 -0.12 -1.80 -5.85
CA GLY A 283 -0.10 -3.23 -5.51
C GLY A 283 -0.48 -4.12 -6.70
N SER A 284 -1.43 -3.67 -7.54
CA SER A 284 -1.85 -4.41 -8.74
C SER A 284 -0.72 -4.62 -9.74
N VAL A 285 0.19 -3.65 -9.91
CA VAL A 285 1.36 -3.81 -10.78
C VAL A 285 2.29 -4.89 -10.20
N ILE A 286 2.58 -4.84 -8.89
CA ILE A 286 3.43 -5.85 -8.23
C ILE A 286 2.77 -7.24 -8.31
N GLU A 287 1.48 -7.33 -8.11
CA GLU A 287 0.70 -8.57 -8.24
C GLU A 287 0.77 -9.12 -9.67
N CYS A 288 0.64 -8.28 -10.71
CA CYS A 288 0.80 -8.67 -12.11
C CYS A 288 2.22 -9.19 -12.40
N LEU A 289 3.25 -8.46 -11.97
CA LEU A 289 4.63 -8.91 -12.13
C LEU A 289 4.86 -10.26 -11.45
N SER A 290 4.26 -10.47 -10.27
CA SER A 290 4.39 -11.75 -9.55
C SER A 290 3.74 -12.92 -10.27
N CYS A 291 2.64 -12.69 -11.01
CA CYS A 291 1.97 -13.69 -11.86
C CYS A 291 2.69 -13.94 -13.19
N GLY A 292 3.73 -13.16 -13.53
CA GLY A 292 4.32 -13.15 -14.85
C GLY A 292 3.41 -12.56 -15.93
N LEU A 293 2.55 -11.60 -15.54
CA LEU A 293 1.67 -10.87 -16.46
C LEU A 293 2.44 -9.64 -16.97
N PRO A 294 2.75 -9.55 -18.28
CA PRO A 294 3.36 -8.36 -18.86
C PRO A 294 2.53 -7.10 -18.60
N VAL A 295 3.20 -6.02 -18.22
CA VAL A 295 2.56 -4.77 -17.79
C VAL A 295 2.91 -3.65 -18.76
N VAL A 296 1.90 -2.90 -19.21
CA VAL A 296 2.06 -1.57 -19.80
C VAL A 296 1.48 -0.57 -18.81
N THR A 297 2.29 0.42 -18.42
CA THR A 297 1.92 1.38 -17.36
C THR A 297 2.41 2.78 -17.67
N THR A 298 1.88 3.77 -16.95
CA THR A 298 2.35 5.15 -17.03
C THR A 298 3.53 5.42 -16.11
N ASP A 299 4.21 6.55 -16.33
CA ASP A 299 5.30 7.10 -15.51
C ASP A 299 4.79 7.82 -14.24
N ALA A 300 3.59 7.53 -13.77
CA ALA A 300 2.95 8.24 -12.67
C ALA A 300 3.65 8.00 -11.33
N GLY A 301 4.08 9.09 -10.70
CA GLY A 301 4.57 9.11 -9.31
C GLY A 301 5.59 8.04 -8.98
N GLY A 302 5.22 7.08 -8.15
CA GLY A 302 6.09 6.00 -7.70
C GLY A 302 6.22 4.81 -8.65
N VAL A 303 5.50 4.77 -9.78
CA VAL A 303 5.56 3.65 -10.72
C VAL A 303 6.99 3.41 -11.24
N PRO A 304 7.77 4.44 -11.66
CA PRO A 304 9.17 4.24 -12.10
C PRO A 304 10.13 3.76 -11.01
N TYR A 305 9.72 3.77 -9.74
CA TYR A 305 10.52 3.24 -8.63
C TYR A 305 10.29 1.74 -8.39
N ILE A 306 9.28 1.15 -9.03
CA ILE A 306 8.96 -0.28 -8.91
C ILE A 306 9.11 -1.06 -10.22
N VAL A 307 9.07 -0.37 -11.36
CA VAL A 307 9.29 -0.97 -12.68
C VAL A 307 10.28 -0.15 -13.50
N THR A 308 11.08 -0.84 -14.32
CA THR A 308 12.04 -0.24 -15.26
C THR A 308 11.55 -0.48 -16.68
N HIS A 309 11.52 0.62 -17.48
CA HIS A 309 11.10 0.55 -18.88
C HIS A 309 11.95 -0.45 -19.68
N GLU A 310 11.29 -1.27 -20.50
CA GLU A 310 11.87 -2.34 -21.33
C GLU A 310 12.65 -3.45 -20.57
N GLU A 311 12.69 -3.37 -19.25
CA GLU A 311 13.32 -4.36 -18.41
C GLU A 311 12.31 -5.22 -17.64
N THR A 312 11.37 -4.57 -16.93
CA THR A 312 10.34 -5.25 -16.12
C THR A 312 8.91 -4.89 -16.52
N ALA A 313 8.71 -3.79 -17.25
CA ALA A 313 7.44 -3.34 -17.81
C ALA A 313 7.67 -2.41 -19.00
N LEU A 314 6.61 -2.06 -19.72
CA LEU A 314 6.63 -0.98 -20.70
C LEU A 314 6.01 0.27 -20.05
N ILE A 315 6.76 1.37 -20.00
CA ILE A 315 6.33 2.63 -19.39
C ILE A 315 6.03 3.63 -20.51
N ILE A 316 4.91 4.33 -20.40
CA ILE A 316 4.47 5.40 -21.29
C ILE A 316 4.23 6.69 -20.50
N SER A 317 4.07 7.81 -21.18
CA SER A 317 3.64 9.06 -20.56
C SER A 317 2.17 8.96 -20.08
N ARG A 318 1.84 9.74 -19.06
CA ARG A 318 0.46 9.86 -18.58
C ARG A 318 -0.45 10.43 -19.65
N ASP A 319 -1.73 10.04 -19.63
CA ASP A 319 -2.80 10.46 -20.55
C ASP A 319 -2.58 10.08 -22.02
N ASP A 320 -1.55 9.29 -22.34
CA ASP A 320 -1.22 8.86 -23.70
C ASP A 320 -1.83 7.48 -24.02
N HIS A 321 -3.08 7.48 -24.45
CA HIS A 321 -3.78 6.23 -24.81
C HIS A 321 -3.28 5.64 -26.14
N GLU A 322 -2.66 6.42 -27.01
CA GLU A 322 -2.09 5.95 -28.28
C GLU A 322 -0.82 5.14 -27.98
N ALA A 323 0.11 5.68 -27.17
CA ALA A 323 1.28 4.95 -26.73
C ALA A 323 0.90 3.71 -25.90
N LEU A 324 -0.15 3.78 -25.06
CA LEU A 324 -0.65 2.61 -24.33
C LEU A 324 -1.05 1.48 -25.27
N ALA A 325 -1.80 1.82 -26.33
CA ALA A 325 -2.23 0.87 -27.34
C ALA A 325 -1.05 0.31 -28.15
N GLU A 326 -0.11 1.16 -28.55
CA GLU A 326 1.06 0.75 -29.32
C GLU A 326 1.92 -0.25 -28.51
N GLN A 327 2.23 0.05 -27.26
CA GLN A 327 3.01 -0.84 -26.41
C GLN A 327 2.26 -2.14 -26.08
N ALA A 328 0.93 -2.09 -25.92
CA ALA A 328 0.10 -3.27 -25.78
C ALA A 328 0.17 -4.18 -27.02
N MET A 329 0.07 -3.61 -28.23
CA MET A 329 0.20 -4.35 -29.48
C MET A 329 1.63 -4.82 -29.75
N ARG A 330 2.65 -4.12 -29.25
CA ARG A 330 4.03 -4.57 -29.30
C ARG A 330 4.23 -5.88 -28.53
N LEU A 331 3.61 -6.03 -27.34
CA LEU A 331 3.63 -7.27 -26.60
C LEU A 331 2.95 -8.43 -27.34
N LEU A 332 1.88 -8.16 -28.10
CA LEU A 332 1.21 -9.18 -28.92
C LEU A 332 2.04 -9.64 -30.13
N ARG A 333 2.97 -8.80 -30.61
CA ARG A 333 3.83 -9.09 -31.78
C ARG A 333 5.17 -9.69 -31.39
N ASP A 334 5.59 -9.53 -30.15
CA ASP A 334 6.91 -9.93 -29.66
C ASP A 334 6.78 -10.74 -28.35
N ASP A 335 6.52 -12.02 -28.50
CA ASP A 335 6.44 -12.97 -27.39
C ASP A 335 7.71 -13.00 -26.53
N ASP A 336 8.88 -12.84 -27.16
CA ASP A 336 10.16 -12.92 -26.44
C ASP A 336 10.37 -11.68 -25.56
N LEU A 337 9.96 -10.49 -26.01
CA LEU A 337 9.88 -9.30 -25.19
C LEU A 337 8.95 -9.51 -24.00
N ALA A 338 7.75 -9.99 -24.25
CA ALA A 338 6.74 -10.21 -23.20
C ALA A 338 7.23 -11.20 -22.13
N VAL A 339 7.81 -12.31 -22.54
CA VAL A 339 8.40 -13.32 -21.64
C VAL A 339 9.58 -12.75 -20.85
N ARG A 340 10.46 -11.96 -21.49
CA ARG A 340 11.58 -11.31 -20.82
C ARG A 340 11.11 -10.35 -19.73
N LEU A 341 10.16 -9.47 -20.04
CA LEU A 341 9.59 -8.53 -19.07
C LEU A 341 8.94 -9.27 -17.89
N ALA A 342 8.15 -10.31 -18.17
CA ALA A 342 7.49 -11.12 -17.15
C ALA A 342 8.48 -11.82 -16.21
N ARG A 343 9.54 -12.43 -16.75
CA ARG A 343 10.59 -13.09 -15.97
C ARG A 343 11.37 -12.11 -15.09
N ASN A 344 11.73 -10.96 -15.63
CA ASN A 344 12.44 -9.92 -14.89
C ASN A 344 11.55 -9.31 -13.82
N GLY A 345 10.27 -9.01 -14.14
CA GLY A 345 9.28 -8.53 -13.19
C GLY A 345 9.09 -9.48 -12.02
N ARG A 346 8.97 -10.79 -12.28
CA ARG A 346 8.88 -11.81 -11.21
C ARG A 346 10.11 -11.79 -10.29
N LYS A 347 11.30 -11.66 -10.84
CA LYS A 347 12.55 -11.55 -10.04
C LYS A 347 12.54 -10.31 -9.17
N ALA A 348 12.11 -9.16 -9.70
CA ALA A 348 12.05 -7.90 -8.96
C ALA A 348 11.04 -7.95 -7.79
N CYS A 349 9.94 -8.71 -7.93
CA CYS A 349 8.91 -8.82 -6.90
C CYS A 349 9.39 -9.41 -5.58
N VAL A 350 10.47 -10.18 -5.55
CA VAL A 350 11.04 -10.77 -4.32
C VAL A 350 11.36 -9.70 -3.29
N ASN A 351 11.73 -8.49 -3.73
CA ASN A 351 12.03 -7.34 -2.88
C ASN A 351 10.81 -6.82 -2.09
N TYR A 352 9.60 -7.23 -2.46
CA TYR A 352 8.35 -6.81 -1.82
C TYR A 352 7.73 -7.92 -0.95
N ALA A 353 8.33 -9.13 -0.94
CA ALA A 353 7.88 -10.20 -0.08
C ALA A 353 8.22 -9.93 1.39
N TRP A 354 7.43 -10.51 2.31
CA TRP A 354 7.66 -10.32 3.75
C TRP A 354 9.11 -10.58 4.19
N PRO A 355 9.80 -11.65 3.77
CA PRO A 355 11.19 -11.88 4.15
C PRO A 355 12.14 -10.73 3.81
N ALA A 356 11.90 -10.03 2.68
CA ALA A 356 12.75 -8.91 2.24
C ALA A 356 12.47 -7.62 3.04
N VAL A 357 11.21 -7.32 3.38
CA VAL A 357 10.84 -6.09 4.09
C VAL A 357 10.84 -6.24 5.62
N ARG A 358 10.83 -7.46 6.12
CA ARG A 358 10.76 -7.81 7.54
C ARG A 358 11.84 -7.13 8.38
N SER A 359 13.09 -7.22 7.95
CA SER A 359 14.23 -6.67 8.69
C SER A 359 14.10 -5.15 8.88
N ALA A 360 13.68 -4.42 7.84
CA ALA A 360 13.49 -2.98 7.91
C ALA A 360 12.38 -2.57 8.90
N TRP A 361 11.28 -3.33 8.95
CA TRP A 361 10.21 -3.08 9.93
C TRP A 361 10.67 -3.37 11.36
N LEU A 362 11.35 -4.49 11.59
CA LEU A 362 11.86 -4.83 12.93
C LEU A 362 12.93 -3.83 13.40
N GLU A 363 13.81 -3.39 12.50
CA GLU A 363 14.80 -2.35 12.80
C GLU A 363 14.12 -1.04 13.22
N ALA A 364 13.11 -0.58 12.47
CA ALA A 364 12.35 0.63 12.80
C ALA A 364 11.70 0.54 14.18
N TYR A 365 11.07 -0.58 14.53
CA TYR A 365 10.45 -0.75 15.84
C TYR A 365 11.46 -0.87 16.97
N HIS A 366 12.59 -1.56 16.75
CA HIS A 366 13.63 -1.68 17.76
C HIS A 366 14.40 -0.37 18.00
N GLU A 367 14.61 0.42 16.95
CA GLU A 367 15.19 1.76 17.04
C GLU A 367 14.35 2.63 17.98
N LEU A 368 13.05 2.77 17.66
CA LEU A 368 12.11 3.53 18.48
C LEU A 368 11.93 2.94 19.90
N GLY A 369 11.92 1.61 20.03
CA GLY A 369 11.78 0.93 21.32
C GLY A 369 12.97 1.13 22.24
N ARG A 370 14.20 1.12 21.72
CA ARG A 370 15.44 1.39 22.49
C ARG A 370 15.46 2.80 23.05
N GLU A 371 15.04 3.78 22.30
CA GLU A 371 14.96 5.16 22.74
C GLU A 371 13.94 5.36 23.89
N VAL A 372 12.86 4.56 23.92
CA VAL A 372 11.94 4.54 25.07
C VAL A 372 12.63 3.98 26.32
N MET A 373 13.38 2.89 26.16
CA MET A 373 14.05 2.23 27.30
C MET A 373 15.18 3.09 27.88
N SER A 374 15.91 3.82 27.04
CA SER A 374 16.99 4.72 27.49
C SER A 374 16.48 6.00 28.15
N SER A 375 15.24 6.41 27.86
CA SER A 375 14.62 7.61 28.46
C SER A 375 13.95 7.36 29.83
N VAL A 376 13.85 6.10 30.28
CA VAL A 376 13.37 5.76 31.62
C VAL A 376 14.54 5.90 32.60
N PRO A 377 14.50 6.78 33.62
CA PRO A 377 15.55 6.88 34.63
C PRO A 377 15.73 5.53 35.29
N SER A 378 16.99 5.08 35.43
CA SER A 378 17.32 3.89 36.24
C SER A 378 16.75 4.05 37.63
N PRO A 379 16.09 3.05 38.21
CA PRO A 379 15.66 3.13 39.59
C PRO A 379 16.93 3.39 40.47
N ILE A 380 16.88 4.49 41.21
CA ILE A 380 17.93 4.82 42.20
C ILE A 380 18.11 3.59 43.07
N ARG A 381 19.26 2.91 42.95
CA ARG A 381 19.68 1.93 43.97
C ARG A 381 19.80 2.70 45.26
N SER A 382 18.83 2.59 46.14
CA SER A 382 18.99 3.00 47.52
C SER A 382 20.07 2.08 48.15
N GLU A 383 21.27 2.57 48.20
CA GLU A 383 22.28 2.03 49.10
C GLU A 383 21.76 2.21 50.52
N ILE A 384 21.21 1.12 51.08
CA ILE A 384 21.01 1.01 52.52
C ILE A 384 22.35 0.54 53.06
N GLN A 385 23.06 1.44 53.74
CA GLN A 385 24.15 1.13 54.64
C GLN A 385 23.60 0.55 55.96
#